data_0090534bb1832716a2ef37657c00f81d
#
_entry.id   0090534bb1832716a2ef37657c00f81d
#
_cell.length_a   1.000
_cell.length_b   1.000
_cell.length_c   1.000
_cell.angle_alpha   90.00
_cell.angle_beta   90.00
_cell.angle_gamma   90.00
#
_symmetry.space_group_name_H-M   'P 1'
#
loop_
_entity.id
_entity.type
_entity.pdbx_description
1 polymer ?
#
loop_
_entity_poly.entity_id
_entity_poly.type
_entity_poly.pdbx_seq_one_letter_code
_entity_poly.pdbx_strand_id
1 'polypeptide(L)'
;KRAQRIEELKKHGKRIPSNRMLSLYIGCLRHLYNEIKKRYNDYDRNIILVPNSPFDNLEIPKQEATRKRAIPAEAIKKIWELPYQYNNTGKEKKCPYNLAKDCFIISFCLMGMNSIDLYSCSTLEGKAITYYRSKTKDRRLDKAKMKVIVPPILQPLMEKYQDQTKNRIFNFYHTYSTAGNFNKAI
;
A
#
# COMPACT_ATOMS: atom_id res chain seq x y z
N LYS A 1 -5.37 -27.47 -19.81
CA LYS A 1 -5.72 -27.53 -18.36
C LYS A 1 -6.30 -26.19 -17.84
N ARG A 2 -5.65 -25.00 -18.06
CA ARG A 2 -6.16 -23.72 -17.52
C ARG A 2 -7.47 -23.29 -18.21
N ALA A 3 -7.57 -23.42 -19.52
CA ALA A 3 -8.78 -23.07 -20.27
C ALA A 3 -9.99 -23.91 -19.80
N GLN A 4 -9.80 -25.22 -19.65
CA GLN A 4 -10.82 -26.14 -19.13
C GLN A 4 -11.30 -25.73 -17.74
N ARG A 5 -10.36 -25.40 -16.84
CA ARG A 5 -10.70 -24.93 -15.48
C ARG A 5 -11.44 -23.59 -15.48
N ILE A 6 -11.11 -22.68 -16.40
CA ILE A 6 -11.85 -21.42 -16.57
C ILE A 6 -13.30 -21.70 -17.04
N GLU A 7 -13.51 -22.61 -17.96
CA GLU A 7 -14.86 -22.99 -18.39
C GLU A 7 -15.67 -23.63 -17.27
N GLU A 8 -15.06 -24.52 -16.49
CA GLU A 8 -15.72 -25.10 -15.31
C GLU A 8 -16.12 -24.01 -14.28
N LEU A 9 -15.21 -23.05 -14.01
CA LEU A 9 -15.50 -21.95 -13.10
C LEU A 9 -16.63 -21.06 -13.62
N LYS A 10 -16.69 -20.82 -14.95
CA LYS A 10 -17.79 -20.09 -15.59
C LYS A 10 -19.11 -20.83 -15.43
N LYS A 11 -19.15 -22.15 -15.70
CA LYS A 11 -20.35 -22.98 -15.52
C LYS A 11 -20.91 -22.94 -14.11
N HIS A 12 -20.03 -22.82 -13.10
CA HIS A 12 -20.43 -22.80 -11.69
C HIS A 12 -20.56 -21.38 -11.11
N GLY A 13 -20.56 -20.32 -11.94
CA GLY A 13 -20.65 -18.93 -11.46
C GLY A 13 -19.53 -18.50 -10.53
N LYS A 14 -18.40 -19.22 -10.51
CA LYS A 14 -17.27 -18.94 -9.65
C LYS A 14 -16.35 -17.86 -10.25
N ARG A 15 -15.67 -17.12 -9.39
CA ARG A 15 -14.73 -16.07 -9.80
C ARG A 15 -13.59 -16.66 -10.65
N ILE A 16 -13.39 -16.09 -11.83
CA ILE A 16 -12.30 -16.45 -12.75
C ILE A 16 -11.00 -15.80 -12.24
N PRO A 17 -9.90 -16.59 -12.08
CA PRO A 17 -8.61 -16.02 -11.72
C PRO A 17 -8.08 -15.09 -12.82
N SER A 18 -7.65 -13.90 -12.46
CA SER A 18 -7.06 -12.94 -13.40
C SER A 18 -5.72 -13.44 -13.97
N ASN A 19 -5.32 -12.90 -15.12
CA ASN A 19 -4.00 -13.19 -15.72
C ASN A 19 -2.83 -12.58 -14.91
N ARG A 20 -3.12 -11.69 -13.97
CA ARG A 20 -2.10 -10.98 -13.18
C ARG A 20 -1.19 -11.90 -12.39
N MET A 21 -1.76 -12.92 -11.73
CA MET A 21 -0.97 -13.86 -10.93
C MET A 21 -0.05 -14.69 -11.81
N LEU A 22 -0.57 -15.19 -12.96
CA LEU A 22 0.22 -15.96 -13.92
C LEU A 22 1.38 -15.13 -14.48
N SER A 23 1.09 -13.91 -14.94
CA SER A 23 2.10 -12.98 -15.45
C SER A 23 3.17 -12.64 -14.41
N LEU A 24 2.78 -12.46 -13.14
CA LEU A 24 3.71 -12.20 -12.04
C LEU A 24 4.65 -13.38 -11.81
N TYR A 25 4.13 -14.59 -11.65
CA TYR A 25 4.96 -15.77 -11.38
C TYR A 25 5.91 -16.09 -12.55
N ILE A 26 5.41 -16.05 -13.78
CA ILE A 26 6.27 -16.28 -14.95
C ILE A 26 7.33 -15.19 -15.08
N GLY A 27 6.96 -13.93 -14.78
CA GLY A 27 7.91 -12.81 -14.75
C GLY A 27 9.01 -13.01 -13.70
N CYS A 28 8.68 -13.47 -12.49
CA CYS A 28 9.65 -13.81 -11.45
C CYS A 28 10.58 -14.94 -11.88
N LEU A 29 10.04 -16.02 -12.45
CA LEU A 29 10.85 -17.15 -12.93
C LEU A 29 11.79 -16.73 -14.06
N ARG A 30 11.31 -15.91 -15.01
CA ARG A 30 12.14 -15.34 -16.08
C ARG A 30 13.26 -14.48 -15.51
N HIS A 31 12.97 -13.66 -14.50
CA HIS A 31 13.99 -12.84 -13.84
C HIS A 31 15.06 -13.70 -13.19
N LEU A 32 14.69 -14.71 -12.40
CA LEU A 32 15.63 -15.63 -11.78
C LEU A 32 16.50 -16.35 -12.82
N TYR A 33 15.89 -16.82 -13.90
CA TYR A 33 16.62 -17.47 -14.98
C TYR A 33 17.64 -16.53 -15.65
N ASN A 34 17.26 -15.27 -15.88
CA ASN A 34 18.17 -14.28 -16.44
C ASN A 34 19.33 -13.95 -15.48
N GLU A 35 19.11 -13.94 -14.17
CA GLU A 35 20.19 -13.78 -13.19
C GLU A 35 21.14 -14.99 -13.19
N ILE A 36 20.61 -16.22 -13.37
CA ILE A 36 21.44 -17.42 -13.55
C ILE A 36 22.31 -17.29 -14.81
N LYS A 37 21.72 -16.85 -15.94
CA LYS A 37 22.49 -16.63 -17.18
C LYS A 37 23.62 -15.63 -16.96
N LYS A 38 23.36 -14.50 -16.33
CA LYS A 38 24.39 -13.50 -16.02
C LYS A 38 25.52 -14.05 -15.14
N ARG A 39 25.20 -14.94 -14.22
CA ARG A 39 26.17 -15.48 -13.26
C ARG A 39 27.04 -16.56 -13.86
N TYR A 40 26.51 -17.37 -14.76
CA TYR A 40 27.19 -18.57 -15.26
C TYR A 40 27.67 -18.46 -16.70
N ASN A 41 27.19 -17.51 -17.50
CA ASN A 41 27.69 -17.27 -18.84
C ASN A 41 28.75 -16.15 -18.81
N ASP A 42 29.85 -16.41 -19.50
CA ASP A 42 30.87 -15.40 -19.80
C ASP A 42 30.84 -15.16 -21.31
N TYR A 43 30.17 -14.11 -21.71
CA TYR A 43 29.99 -13.76 -23.12
C TYR A 43 31.28 -13.24 -23.76
N ASP A 44 32.17 -12.63 -22.97
CA ASP A 44 33.46 -12.09 -23.46
C ASP A 44 34.40 -13.22 -23.82
N ARG A 45 34.33 -14.34 -23.11
CA ARG A 45 35.12 -15.55 -23.39
C ARG A 45 34.35 -16.60 -24.20
N ASN A 46 33.14 -16.28 -24.66
CA ASN A 46 32.26 -17.21 -25.37
C ASN A 46 31.97 -18.50 -24.61
N ILE A 47 31.95 -18.45 -23.27
CA ILE A 47 31.59 -19.57 -22.41
C ILE A 47 30.10 -19.47 -22.09
N ILE A 48 29.28 -20.31 -22.71
CA ILE A 48 27.82 -20.30 -22.55
C ILE A 48 27.39 -21.62 -21.90
N LEU A 49 27.25 -21.60 -20.56
CA LEU A 49 26.78 -22.76 -19.80
C LEU A 49 25.24 -22.89 -19.79
N VAL A 50 24.55 -21.77 -19.93
CA VAL A 50 23.09 -21.68 -19.96
C VAL A 50 22.65 -21.07 -21.30
N PRO A 51 22.53 -21.88 -22.37
CA PRO A 51 22.38 -21.34 -23.72
C PRO A 51 21.00 -20.80 -24.02
N ASN A 52 19.93 -21.53 -23.68
CA ASN A 52 18.56 -21.24 -24.11
C ASN A 52 17.74 -20.63 -22.97
N SER A 53 16.71 -19.86 -23.35
CA SER A 53 15.69 -19.43 -22.41
C SER A 53 14.40 -20.27 -22.64
N PRO A 54 13.89 -20.96 -21.60
CA PRO A 54 12.63 -21.67 -21.72
C PRO A 54 11.42 -20.76 -21.90
N PHE A 55 11.65 -19.43 -21.82
CA PHE A 55 10.62 -18.41 -21.92
C PHE A 55 10.54 -17.73 -23.28
N ASP A 56 11.45 -18.02 -24.23
CA ASP A 56 11.51 -17.31 -25.51
C ASP A 56 10.26 -17.57 -26.37
N ASN A 57 9.75 -18.81 -26.32
CA ASN A 57 8.53 -19.21 -27.03
C ASN A 57 7.29 -19.24 -26.13
N LEU A 58 7.36 -18.68 -24.92
CA LEU A 58 6.23 -18.69 -23.99
C LEU A 58 5.43 -17.40 -24.12
N GLU A 59 4.22 -17.53 -24.68
CA GLU A 59 3.26 -16.42 -24.66
C GLU A 59 2.64 -16.25 -23.28
N ILE A 60 2.92 -15.11 -22.68
CA ILE A 60 2.34 -14.73 -21.38
C ILE A 60 1.05 -13.94 -21.66
N PRO A 61 -0.10 -14.38 -21.16
CA PRO A 61 -1.33 -13.64 -21.32
C PRO A 61 -1.17 -12.22 -20.80
N LYS A 62 -1.52 -11.22 -21.60
CA LYS A 62 -1.47 -9.81 -21.18
C LYS A 62 -2.36 -9.61 -19.95
N GLN A 63 -1.88 -8.78 -19.03
CA GLN A 63 -2.70 -8.36 -17.91
C GLN A 63 -3.84 -7.49 -18.41
N GLU A 64 -5.02 -7.74 -17.89
CA GLU A 64 -6.14 -6.83 -18.08
C GLU A 64 -5.85 -5.49 -17.44
N ALA A 65 -6.30 -4.42 -18.08
CA ALA A 65 -6.16 -3.07 -17.52
C ALA A 65 -6.84 -3.01 -16.13
N THR A 66 -6.12 -2.55 -15.14
CA THR A 66 -6.68 -2.40 -13.79
C THR A 66 -7.72 -1.29 -13.82
N ARG A 67 -8.96 -1.60 -13.44
CA ARG A 67 -10.00 -0.58 -13.28
C ARG A 67 -9.51 0.48 -12.30
N LYS A 68 -9.47 1.73 -12.74
CA LYS A 68 -9.18 2.87 -11.87
C LYS A 68 -10.30 2.96 -10.82
N ARG A 69 -9.93 2.90 -9.54
CA ARG A 69 -10.86 3.01 -8.42
C ARG A 69 -10.74 4.39 -7.76
N ALA A 70 -10.79 5.44 -8.59
CA ALA A 70 -10.84 6.79 -8.05
C ALA A 70 -12.18 6.99 -7.31
N ILE A 71 -12.11 7.52 -6.11
CA ILE A 71 -13.28 7.89 -5.33
C ILE A 71 -13.67 9.31 -5.75
N PRO A 72 -14.92 9.57 -6.14
CA PRO A 72 -15.36 10.92 -6.50
C PRO A 72 -15.36 11.85 -5.27
N ALA A 73 -15.24 13.15 -5.51
CA ALA A 73 -15.16 14.16 -4.45
C ALA A 73 -16.37 14.12 -3.51
N GLU A 74 -17.55 13.85 -4.04
CA GLU A 74 -18.82 13.75 -3.28
C GLU A 74 -18.77 12.59 -2.28
N ALA A 75 -18.12 11.48 -2.63
CA ALA A 75 -17.95 10.35 -1.70
C ALA A 75 -16.97 10.70 -0.57
N ILE A 76 -15.91 11.45 -0.87
CA ILE A 76 -14.96 11.94 0.16
C ILE A 76 -15.68 12.89 1.11
N LYS A 77 -16.50 13.82 0.58
CA LYS A 77 -17.30 14.71 1.38
C LYS A 77 -18.27 13.97 2.29
N LYS A 78 -18.97 12.96 1.76
CA LYS A 78 -19.84 12.09 2.57
C LYS A 78 -19.08 11.38 3.71
N ILE A 79 -17.87 10.87 3.45
CA ILE A 79 -17.05 10.26 4.51
C ILE A 79 -16.67 11.28 5.57
N TRP A 80 -16.36 12.50 5.17
CA TRP A 80 -16.03 13.58 6.09
C TRP A 80 -17.21 13.94 7.01
N GLU A 81 -18.40 14.00 6.45
CA GLU A 81 -19.65 14.37 7.13
C GLU A 81 -20.25 13.21 7.96
N LEU A 82 -19.71 11.98 7.88
CA LEU A 82 -20.21 10.86 8.68
C LEU A 82 -20.19 11.22 10.19
N PRO A 83 -21.27 10.98 10.93
CA PRO A 83 -21.28 11.23 12.36
C PRO A 83 -20.33 10.30 13.11
N TYR A 84 -19.76 10.78 14.20
CA TYR A 84 -19.02 9.91 15.12
C TYR A 84 -20.00 9.05 15.91
N GLN A 85 -19.54 7.86 16.27
CA GLN A 85 -20.27 7.02 17.25
C GLN A 85 -19.92 7.49 18.67
N TYR A 86 -20.95 7.63 19.50
CA TYR A 86 -20.83 8.01 20.89
C TYR A 86 -21.27 6.87 21.79
N ASN A 87 -20.77 6.83 23.02
CA ASN A 87 -21.23 5.92 24.05
C ASN A 87 -22.48 6.50 24.77
N ASN A 88 -23.09 5.72 25.66
CA ASN A 88 -24.28 6.14 26.42
C ASN A 88 -24.03 7.38 27.32
N THR A 89 -22.77 7.75 27.56
CA THR A 89 -22.40 8.93 28.36
C THR A 89 -22.14 10.16 27.50
N GLY A 90 -22.42 10.12 26.18
CA GLY A 90 -22.19 11.22 25.27
C GLY A 90 -20.73 11.46 24.90
N LYS A 91 -19.78 10.59 25.34
CA LYS A 91 -18.37 10.67 24.94
C LYS A 91 -18.15 9.90 23.62
N GLU A 92 -17.25 10.40 22.80
CA GLU A 92 -16.87 9.71 21.56
C GLU A 92 -16.39 8.28 21.88
N LYS A 93 -17.00 7.31 21.20
CA LYS A 93 -16.67 5.89 21.38
C LYS A 93 -15.31 5.59 20.74
N LYS A 94 -14.41 5.02 21.52
CA LYS A 94 -13.16 4.43 20.98
C LYS A 94 -13.54 3.14 20.23
N CYS A 95 -13.75 3.24 18.93
CA CYS A 95 -14.12 2.12 18.07
C CYS A 95 -13.40 2.19 16.73
N PRO A 96 -13.25 1.05 16.03
CA PRO A 96 -12.60 1.02 14.71
C PRO A 96 -13.24 1.96 13.69
N TYR A 97 -14.56 2.15 13.73
CA TYR A 97 -15.29 3.02 12.82
C TYR A 97 -14.83 4.49 12.91
N ASN A 98 -14.79 5.08 14.12
CA ASN A 98 -14.35 6.46 14.32
C ASN A 98 -12.86 6.62 13.95
N LEU A 99 -12.02 5.65 14.35
CA LEU A 99 -10.61 5.63 14.03
C LEU A 99 -10.37 5.53 12.50
N ALA A 100 -11.07 4.62 11.83
CA ALA A 100 -10.94 4.44 10.38
C ALA A 100 -11.33 5.70 9.60
N LYS A 101 -12.44 6.36 10.01
CA LYS A 101 -12.86 7.65 9.45
C LYS A 101 -11.73 8.69 9.60
N ASP A 102 -11.22 8.89 10.80
CA ASP A 102 -10.20 9.88 11.08
C ASP A 102 -8.90 9.57 10.33
N CYS A 103 -8.45 8.32 10.35
CA CYS A 103 -7.26 7.89 9.62
C CYS A 103 -7.42 8.05 8.10
N PHE A 104 -8.60 7.81 7.55
CA PHE A 104 -8.89 8.07 6.14
C PHE A 104 -8.73 9.56 5.81
N ILE A 105 -9.33 10.44 6.62
CA ILE A 105 -9.25 11.89 6.43
C ILE A 105 -7.79 12.37 6.57
N ILE A 106 -7.09 11.93 7.60
CA ILE A 106 -5.66 12.26 7.81
C ILE A 106 -4.84 11.81 6.60
N SER A 107 -4.98 10.55 6.18
CA SER A 107 -4.27 10.00 5.02
C SER A 107 -4.58 10.80 3.75
N PHE A 108 -5.83 11.10 3.49
CA PHE A 108 -6.25 11.86 2.32
C PHE A 108 -5.64 13.26 2.30
N CYS A 109 -5.75 14.01 3.40
CA CYS A 109 -5.21 15.36 3.53
C CYS A 109 -3.67 15.40 3.49
N LEU A 110 -3.01 14.29 3.88
CA LEU A 110 -1.56 14.12 3.80
C LEU A 110 -1.11 13.41 2.51
N MET A 111 -1.82 13.67 1.40
CA MET A 111 -1.46 13.19 0.05
C MET A 111 -1.38 11.66 -0.08
N GLY A 112 -2.27 10.95 0.61
CA GLY A 112 -2.33 9.49 0.57
C GLY A 112 -1.21 8.80 1.37
N MET A 113 -0.87 9.35 2.53
CA MET A 113 0.09 8.73 3.44
C MET A 113 -0.42 7.36 3.90
N ASN A 114 0.40 6.32 3.75
CA ASN A 114 0.02 4.97 4.16
C ASN A 114 -0.10 4.84 5.69
N SER A 115 -0.91 3.89 6.15
CA SER A 115 -1.08 3.59 7.59
C SER A 115 0.25 3.31 8.32
N ILE A 116 1.19 2.62 7.69
CA ILE A 116 2.53 2.36 8.25
C ILE A 116 3.31 3.68 8.43
N ASP A 117 3.21 4.58 7.46
CA ASP A 117 3.89 5.87 7.50
C ASP A 117 3.22 6.80 8.52
N LEU A 118 1.89 6.79 8.64
CA LEU A 118 1.13 7.48 9.70
C LEU A 118 1.54 6.98 11.10
N TYR A 119 1.65 5.66 11.26
CA TYR A 119 2.05 5.05 12.52
C TYR A 119 3.47 5.43 12.95
N SER A 120 4.39 5.60 11.98
CA SER A 120 5.83 5.71 12.22
C SER A 120 6.38 7.13 12.14
N CYS A 121 5.66 8.08 11.52
CA CYS A 121 6.18 9.42 11.27
C CYS A 121 6.49 10.17 12.59
N SER A 122 7.65 10.82 12.63
CA SER A 122 8.15 11.48 13.85
C SER A 122 8.61 12.91 13.62
N THR A 123 8.77 13.34 12.37
CA THR A 123 9.35 14.65 12.07
C THR A 123 8.29 15.63 11.60
N LEU A 124 8.01 16.63 12.42
CA LEU A 124 7.15 17.79 12.11
C LEU A 124 8.01 19.05 12.15
N GLU A 125 8.18 19.70 11.01
CA GLU A 125 8.95 20.94 10.84
C GLU A 125 7.98 22.08 10.52
N GLY A 126 7.66 22.89 11.50
CA GLY A 126 6.63 23.93 11.37
C GLY A 126 5.27 23.31 11.02
N LYS A 127 4.79 23.56 9.79
CA LYS A 127 3.53 23.01 9.30
C LYS A 127 3.72 21.84 8.31
N ALA A 128 4.91 21.27 8.23
CA ALA A 128 5.20 20.19 7.28
C ALA A 128 5.65 18.91 7.99
N ILE A 129 5.05 17.80 7.61
CA ILE A 129 5.48 16.46 8.03
C ILE A 129 6.51 15.97 7.02
N THR A 130 7.69 15.57 7.53
CA THR A 130 8.74 14.93 6.74
C THR A 130 8.86 13.47 7.13
N TYR A 131 8.80 12.57 6.14
CA TYR A 131 8.94 11.13 6.38
C TYR A 131 9.57 10.43 5.17
N TYR A 132 10.04 9.20 5.39
CA TYR A 132 10.55 8.33 4.33
C TYR A 132 9.51 7.25 4.03
N ARG A 133 9.01 7.21 2.79
CA ARG A 133 7.93 6.31 2.41
C ARG A 133 8.36 4.84 2.54
N SER A 134 7.84 4.13 3.52
CA SER A 134 8.23 2.77 3.90
C SER A 134 8.22 1.77 2.73
N LYS A 135 7.26 1.88 1.81
CA LYS A 135 7.13 0.97 0.67
C LYS A 135 8.27 1.07 -0.34
N THR A 136 8.94 2.22 -0.45
CA THR A 136 9.88 2.52 -1.55
C THR A 136 11.24 3.02 -1.09
N LYS A 137 11.44 3.27 0.22
CA LYS A 137 12.68 3.85 0.77
C LYS A 137 13.94 3.05 0.40
N ASP A 138 13.82 1.71 0.38
CA ASP A 138 14.97 0.82 0.13
C ASP A 138 15.28 0.64 -1.37
N ARG A 139 14.43 1.21 -2.26
CA ARG A 139 14.57 1.08 -3.71
C ARG A 139 15.03 2.38 -4.39
N ARG A 140 15.12 3.49 -3.64
CA ARG A 140 15.43 4.81 -4.17
C ARG A 140 16.65 5.40 -3.48
N LEU A 141 17.50 6.06 -4.23
CA LEU A 141 18.70 6.75 -3.72
C LEU A 141 18.33 7.87 -2.73
N ASP A 142 17.25 8.60 -2.99
CA ASP A 142 16.69 9.63 -2.13
C ASP A 142 15.90 9.08 -0.93
N LYS A 143 15.91 7.74 -0.72
CA LYS A 143 15.15 7.01 0.30
C LYS A 143 13.65 7.35 0.29
N ALA A 144 13.13 7.80 -0.86
CA ALA A 144 11.74 8.23 -1.03
C ALA A 144 11.29 9.24 0.06
N LYS A 145 12.11 10.26 0.30
CA LYS A 145 11.80 11.36 1.24
C LYS A 145 10.57 12.11 0.75
N MET A 146 9.60 12.26 1.63
CA MET A 146 8.35 12.98 1.40
C MET A 146 8.25 14.14 2.38
N LYS A 147 7.87 15.32 1.89
CA LYS A 147 7.55 16.49 2.71
C LYS A 147 6.15 16.96 2.34
N VAL A 148 5.23 16.90 3.30
CA VAL A 148 3.80 17.19 3.09
C VAL A 148 3.38 18.30 4.05
N ILE A 149 2.79 19.35 3.50
CA ILE A 149 2.24 20.46 4.30
C ILE A 149 0.93 19.99 4.91
N VAL A 150 0.77 20.19 6.21
CA VAL A 150 -0.46 19.92 6.95
C VAL A 150 -1.47 21.04 6.65
N PRO A 151 -2.58 20.75 5.98
CA PRO A 151 -3.58 21.77 5.70
C PRO A 151 -4.31 22.20 7.00
N PRO A 152 -4.73 23.47 7.12
CA PRO A 152 -5.37 23.98 8.34
C PRO A 152 -6.62 23.18 8.76
N ILE A 153 -7.37 22.67 7.80
CA ILE A 153 -8.58 21.86 8.06
C ILE A 153 -8.29 20.56 8.82
N LEU A 154 -7.03 20.07 8.81
CA LEU A 154 -6.62 18.86 9.50
C LEU A 154 -6.23 19.14 10.97
N GLN A 155 -6.08 20.40 11.37
CA GLN A 155 -5.59 20.78 12.69
C GLN A 155 -6.35 20.11 13.85
N PRO A 156 -7.69 20.00 13.85
CA PRO A 156 -8.43 19.33 14.93
C PRO A 156 -8.05 17.85 15.09
N LEU A 157 -7.81 17.14 13.97
CA LEU A 157 -7.39 15.74 14.00
C LEU A 157 -5.93 15.59 14.39
N MET A 158 -5.06 16.54 14.01
CA MET A 158 -3.69 16.58 14.48
C MET A 158 -3.62 16.71 16.00
N GLU A 159 -4.42 17.61 16.58
CA GLU A 159 -4.52 17.80 18.04
C GLU A 159 -5.11 16.56 18.74
N LYS A 160 -6.18 15.99 18.18
CA LYS A 160 -6.83 14.78 18.72
C LYS A 160 -5.87 13.60 18.87
N TYR A 161 -4.99 13.41 17.88
CA TYR A 161 -4.06 12.29 17.82
C TYR A 161 -2.62 12.65 18.12
N GLN A 162 -2.36 13.85 18.60
CA GLN A 162 -1.00 14.31 18.94
C GLN A 162 -0.34 13.40 19.98
N ASP A 163 0.90 13.04 19.75
CA ASP A 163 1.71 12.35 20.73
C ASP A 163 2.32 13.34 21.73
N GLN A 164 1.86 13.29 22.99
CA GLN A 164 2.33 14.14 24.07
C GLN A 164 3.80 13.87 24.45
N THR A 165 4.30 12.68 24.17
CA THR A 165 5.70 12.30 24.44
C THR A 165 6.67 12.82 23.37
N LYS A 166 6.15 13.34 22.27
CA LYS A 166 6.91 13.86 21.11
C LYS A 166 7.86 12.84 20.45
N ASN A 167 7.68 11.55 20.73
CA ASN A 167 8.44 10.49 20.07
C ASN A 167 7.99 10.30 18.62
N ARG A 168 6.67 10.51 18.37
CA ARG A 168 6.07 10.49 17.04
C ARG A 168 5.13 11.68 16.88
N ILE A 169 4.60 11.86 15.69
CA ILE A 169 3.57 12.89 15.44
C ILE A 169 2.24 12.43 16.01
N PHE A 170 1.88 11.15 15.78
CA PHE A 170 0.62 10.56 16.22
C PHE A 170 0.82 9.54 17.34
N ASN A 171 -0.14 9.51 18.26
CA ASN A 171 -0.14 8.64 19.45
C ASN A 171 -0.65 7.21 19.21
N PHE A 172 -0.80 6.78 17.97
CA PHE A 172 -1.34 5.46 17.63
C PHE A 172 -0.57 4.30 18.26
N TYR A 173 0.75 4.44 18.44
CA TYR A 173 1.60 3.41 19.01
C TYR A 173 1.38 3.19 20.53
N HIS A 174 0.73 4.12 21.23
CA HIS A 174 0.30 3.89 22.61
C HIS A 174 -0.84 2.87 22.73
N THR A 175 -1.68 2.77 21.69
CA THR A 175 -2.80 1.82 21.64
C THR A 175 -2.46 0.55 20.89
N TYR A 176 -1.68 0.66 19.81
CA TYR A 176 -1.34 -0.46 18.93
C TYR A 176 0.17 -0.74 19.00
N SER A 177 0.54 -1.92 19.49
CA SER A 177 1.94 -2.32 19.70
C SER A 177 2.76 -2.37 18.39
N THR A 178 2.12 -2.60 17.25
CA THR A 178 2.77 -2.66 15.93
C THR A 178 1.97 -1.93 14.86
N ALA A 179 2.66 -1.47 13.81
CA ALA A 179 2.02 -0.90 12.63
C ALA A 179 1.05 -1.89 11.94
N GLY A 180 1.34 -3.20 12.03
CA GLY A 180 0.47 -4.26 11.52
C GLY A 180 -0.85 -4.34 12.27
N ASN A 181 -0.82 -4.22 13.60
CA ASN A 181 -2.02 -4.21 14.43
C ASN A 181 -2.85 -2.94 14.20
N PHE A 182 -2.19 -1.80 14.07
CA PHE A 182 -2.84 -0.53 13.67
C PHE A 182 -3.53 -0.65 12.31
N ASN A 183 -2.85 -1.20 11.30
CA ASN A 183 -3.40 -1.37 9.95
C ASN A 183 -4.60 -2.35 9.90
N LYS A 184 -4.72 -3.26 10.85
CA LYS A 184 -5.88 -4.15 10.96
C LYS A 184 -7.06 -3.49 11.67
N ALA A 185 -6.81 -2.44 12.44
CA ALA A 185 -7.83 -1.74 13.22
C ALA A 185 -8.52 -0.62 12.43
N ILE A 186 -7.91 -0.19 11.33
CA ILE A 186 -8.44 0.81 10.37
C ILE A 186 -8.79 0.12 9.03
#